data_8c9d6d256fced30c7a82c5b7a657388c
#
_entry.id   8c9d6d256fced30c7a82c5b7a657388c
#
_cell.length_a   1.000
_cell.length_b   1.000
_cell.length_c   1.000
_cell.angle_alpha   90.00
_cell.angle_beta   90.00
_cell.angle_gamma   90.00
#
_symmetry.space_group_name_H-M   'P 1'
#
loop_
_entity.id
_entity.type
_entity.pdbx_description
1 polymer ?
#
loop_
_entity_poly.entity_id
_entity_poly.type
_entity_poly.pdbx_seq_one_letter_code
_entity_poly.pdbx_strand_id
1 'polypeptide(L)'
;PAQYTAAIVANSSIVPLMNDGLIRSLDDLVAKHGGALQPHQLITIDGKIMAVAFMANAQHLFYRSDILEAAGVGVPSTYAEVVAAAKAIEAAGIMDNPVALNTKTGWNLGEEFVNMYMGTGADFFKPGSAEVSINNENGVAALNMLKDLVDVSSPDFLTFDSNATQALWEGGQLALATMWGSRGGGILDDEGSSAEVVNSTVLAGAPT
;
A
#
# COMPACT_ATOMS: atom_id res chain seq x y z
N PRO A 1 -19.26 20.31 -21.59
CA PRO A 1 -18.55 21.21 -20.69
C PRO A 1 -17.97 20.42 -19.53
N ALA A 2 -16.72 20.73 -19.12
CA ALA A 2 -16.10 20.10 -17.98
C ALA A 2 -16.92 20.39 -16.70
N GLN A 3 -17.18 19.35 -15.91
CA GLN A 3 -17.88 19.50 -14.62
C GLN A 3 -16.91 19.93 -13.50
N TYR A 4 -15.59 19.68 -13.69
CA TYR A 4 -14.57 19.93 -12.67
C TYR A 4 -13.45 20.81 -13.25
N THR A 5 -12.94 21.71 -12.41
CA THR A 5 -11.82 22.59 -12.77
C THR A 5 -10.47 21.90 -12.52
N ALA A 6 -10.39 21.05 -11.49
CA ALA A 6 -9.22 20.28 -11.12
C ALA A 6 -9.66 18.94 -10.52
N ALA A 7 -8.78 17.94 -10.59
CA ALA A 7 -9.01 16.62 -10.01
C ALA A 7 -7.73 16.11 -9.37
N ILE A 8 -7.88 15.36 -8.27
CA ILE A 8 -6.81 14.57 -7.67
C ILE A 8 -6.89 13.17 -8.27
N VAL A 9 -5.78 12.71 -8.84
CA VAL A 9 -5.73 11.43 -9.53
C VAL A 9 -4.45 10.67 -9.18
N ALA A 10 -4.48 9.36 -9.31
CA ALA A 10 -3.28 8.54 -9.22
C ALA A 10 -2.41 8.73 -10.48
N ASN A 11 -1.10 8.48 -10.36
CA ASN A 11 -0.16 8.57 -11.49
C ASN A 11 -0.61 7.76 -12.70
N SER A 12 -1.13 6.56 -12.48
CA SER A 12 -1.63 5.67 -13.53
C SER A 12 -2.79 6.24 -14.34
N SER A 13 -3.52 7.22 -13.81
CA SER A 13 -4.66 7.86 -14.48
C SER A 13 -4.25 9.02 -15.41
N ILE A 14 -3.04 9.57 -15.26
CA ILE A 14 -2.63 10.79 -15.98
C ILE A 14 -2.58 10.56 -17.49
N VAL A 15 -1.92 9.49 -17.95
CA VAL A 15 -1.78 9.18 -19.39
C VAL A 15 -3.13 8.88 -20.05
N PRO A 16 -4.02 8.03 -19.48
CA PRO A 16 -5.38 7.87 -20.03
C PRO A 16 -6.15 9.19 -20.13
N LEU A 17 -6.16 10.01 -19.09
CA LEU A 17 -6.85 11.31 -19.11
C LEU A 17 -6.27 12.28 -20.15
N MET A 18 -4.96 12.25 -20.35
CA MET A 18 -4.28 13.03 -21.38
C MET A 18 -4.68 12.56 -22.78
N ASN A 19 -4.68 11.25 -23.04
CA ASN A 19 -5.05 10.66 -24.32
C ASN A 19 -6.51 10.96 -24.71
N ASP A 20 -7.39 11.00 -23.72
CA ASP A 20 -8.81 11.33 -23.89
C ASP A 20 -9.06 12.86 -23.97
N GLY A 21 -8.01 13.68 -23.87
CA GLY A 21 -8.13 15.14 -23.92
C GLY A 21 -8.88 15.75 -22.74
N LEU A 22 -8.96 15.05 -21.61
CA LEU A 22 -9.69 15.47 -20.42
C LEU A 22 -8.86 16.38 -19.50
N ILE A 23 -7.55 16.37 -19.65
CA ILE A 23 -6.62 17.27 -18.95
C ILE A 23 -5.75 18.02 -19.95
N ARG A 24 -5.27 19.19 -19.54
CA ARG A 24 -4.38 20.05 -20.34
C ARG A 24 -3.03 20.23 -19.65
N SER A 25 -2.04 20.70 -20.42
CA SER A 25 -0.77 21.14 -19.83
C SER A 25 -0.99 22.22 -18.77
N LEU A 26 -0.17 22.17 -17.74
CA LEU A 26 -0.10 23.12 -16.64
C LEU A 26 1.08 24.09 -16.76
N ASP A 27 1.82 24.10 -17.89
CA ASP A 27 3.04 24.91 -18.06
C ASP A 27 2.80 26.39 -17.76
N ASP A 28 1.70 26.96 -18.27
CA ASP A 28 1.32 28.36 -18.04
C ASP A 28 0.99 28.66 -16.58
N LEU A 29 0.31 27.72 -15.88
CA LEU A 29 -0.03 27.87 -14.47
C LEU A 29 1.21 27.72 -13.59
N VAL A 30 2.08 26.76 -13.89
CA VAL A 30 3.32 26.55 -13.13
C VAL A 30 4.25 27.72 -13.34
N ALA A 31 4.40 28.25 -14.57
CA ALA A 31 5.22 29.44 -14.84
C ALA A 31 4.73 30.66 -14.05
N LYS A 32 3.41 30.81 -13.89
CA LYS A 32 2.82 31.97 -13.20
C LYS A 32 2.75 31.81 -11.68
N HIS A 33 2.48 30.62 -11.20
CA HIS A 33 2.13 30.37 -9.79
C HIS A 33 3.01 29.32 -9.11
N GLY A 34 3.84 28.58 -9.86
CA GLY A 34 4.59 27.43 -9.39
C GLY A 34 5.95 27.74 -8.75
N GLY A 35 6.28 29.00 -8.45
CA GLY A 35 7.62 29.39 -7.96
C GLY A 35 8.09 28.70 -6.68
N ALA A 36 7.17 28.15 -5.87
CA ALA A 36 7.49 27.37 -4.67
C ALA A 36 7.59 25.85 -4.92
N LEU A 37 7.18 25.38 -6.10
CA LEU A 37 7.21 23.95 -6.43
C LEU A 37 8.64 23.47 -6.67
N GLN A 38 8.94 22.29 -6.19
CA GLN A 38 10.21 21.64 -6.45
C GLN A 38 10.17 20.85 -7.77
N PRO A 39 11.28 20.71 -8.50
CA PRO A 39 11.31 20.00 -9.79
C PRO A 39 10.73 18.59 -9.75
N HIS A 40 10.94 17.83 -8.66
CA HIS A 40 10.44 16.48 -8.49
C HIS A 40 8.92 16.40 -8.29
N GLN A 41 8.26 17.53 -8.03
CA GLN A 41 6.79 17.60 -7.95
C GLN A 41 6.14 17.77 -9.33
N LEU A 42 6.92 18.12 -10.36
CA LEU A 42 6.40 18.38 -11.70
C LEU A 42 6.38 17.10 -12.52
N ILE A 43 5.18 16.54 -12.74
CA ILE A 43 5.01 15.33 -13.56
C ILE A 43 4.97 15.77 -15.02
N THR A 44 6.08 15.48 -15.72
CA THR A 44 6.29 15.88 -17.11
C THR A 44 6.13 14.67 -18.04
N ILE A 45 5.26 14.82 -19.04
CA ILE A 45 5.01 13.83 -20.09
C ILE A 45 5.15 14.56 -21.44
N ASP A 46 5.93 14.01 -22.37
CA ASP A 46 6.21 14.60 -23.69
C ASP A 46 6.65 16.07 -23.61
N GLY A 47 7.48 16.40 -22.60
CA GLY A 47 8.02 17.75 -22.40
C GLY A 47 7.03 18.77 -21.86
N LYS A 48 5.82 18.37 -21.45
CA LYS A 48 4.78 19.22 -20.85
C LYS A 48 4.48 18.81 -19.43
N ILE A 49 4.29 19.77 -18.55
CA ILE A 49 3.85 19.52 -17.17
C ILE A 49 2.36 19.18 -17.20
N MET A 50 2.03 17.91 -16.92
CA MET A 50 0.65 17.43 -16.98
C MET A 50 -0.01 17.31 -15.61
N ALA A 51 0.79 17.21 -14.53
CA ALA A 51 0.28 17.18 -13.17
C ALA A 51 1.34 17.70 -12.18
N VAL A 52 0.88 18.00 -10.97
CA VAL A 52 1.74 18.37 -9.84
C VAL A 52 1.55 17.34 -8.74
N ALA A 53 2.64 16.65 -8.35
CA ALA A 53 2.63 15.74 -7.22
C ALA A 53 2.53 16.54 -5.91
N PHE A 54 1.53 16.24 -5.11
CA PHE A 54 1.32 16.88 -3.81
C PHE A 54 1.48 15.91 -2.64
N MET A 55 1.47 14.61 -2.91
CA MET A 55 1.61 13.55 -1.92
C MET A 55 2.42 12.40 -2.49
N ALA A 56 3.35 11.86 -1.70
CA ALA A 56 3.94 10.55 -1.90
C ALA A 56 3.39 9.64 -0.79
N ASN A 57 2.94 8.46 -1.15
CA ASN A 57 2.43 7.47 -0.23
C ASN A 57 3.05 6.12 -0.55
N ALA A 58 3.36 5.35 0.48
CA ALA A 58 3.92 4.01 0.35
C ALA A 58 3.26 3.09 1.37
N GLN A 59 3.25 1.80 1.09
CA GLN A 59 2.84 0.81 2.07
C GLN A 59 3.93 0.64 3.12
N HIS A 60 3.49 0.38 4.35
CA HIS A 60 4.31 0.13 5.52
C HIS A 60 3.77 -1.09 6.26
N LEU A 61 4.64 -1.76 6.99
CA LEU A 61 4.20 -2.73 7.97
C LEU A 61 3.71 -1.99 9.22
N PHE A 62 2.45 -2.19 9.57
CA PHE A 62 1.89 -1.83 10.85
C PHE A 62 1.93 -3.07 11.74
N TYR A 63 2.39 -2.93 12.97
CA TYR A 63 2.41 -4.04 13.92
C TYR A 63 2.04 -3.60 15.32
N ARG A 64 1.42 -4.52 16.06
CA ARG A 64 1.08 -4.39 17.47
C ARG A 64 2.26 -4.88 18.30
N SER A 65 3.01 -3.95 18.89
CA SER A 65 4.21 -4.27 19.67
C SER A 65 3.91 -5.14 20.90
N ASP A 66 2.79 -4.91 21.55
CA ASP A 66 2.31 -5.69 22.69
C ASP A 66 1.99 -7.14 22.32
N ILE A 67 1.36 -7.38 21.16
CA ILE A 67 1.03 -8.72 20.68
C ILE A 67 2.29 -9.48 20.27
N LEU A 68 3.21 -8.82 19.53
CA LEU A 68 4.49 -9.44 19.17
C LEU A 68 5.30 -9.83 20.41
N GLU A 69 5.38 -8.95 21.42
CA GLU A 69 6.05 -9.24 22.68
C GLU A 69 5.39 -10.41 23.40
N ALA A 70 4.06 -10.44 23.50
CA ALA A 70 3.31 -11.52 24.12
C ALA A 70 3.53 -12.88 23.43
N ALA A 71 3.67 -12.87 22.10
CA ALA A 71 3.96 -14.07 21.29
C ALA A 71 5.46 -14.44 21.27
N GLY A 72 6.33 -13.59 21.83
CA GLY A 72 7.79 -13.80 21.83
C GLY A 72 8.42 -13.73 20.45
N VAL A 73 7.86 -12.96 19.51
CA VAL A 73 8.35 -12.80 18.14
C VAL A 73 8.92 -11.40 17.92
N GLY A 74 9.93 -11.31 17.06
CA GLY A 74 10.52 -10.02 16.64
C GLY A 74 9.68 -9.31 15.58
N VAL A 75 10.06 -8.07 15.25
CA VAL A 75 9.41 -7.31 14.17
C VAL A 75 9.79 -7.91 12.82
N PRO A 76 8.81 -8.35 12.02
CA PRO A 76 9.08 -8.92 10.69
C PRO A 76 9.67 -7.88 9.72
N SER A 77 10.58 -8.30 8.87
CA SER A 77 11.17 -7.51 7.79
C SER A 77 10.85 -8.08 6.40
N THR A 78 10.43 -9.33 6.34
CA THR A 78 10.02 -10.02 5.11
C THR A 78 8.60 -10.55 5.23
N TYR A 79 7.93 -10.79 4.09
CA TYR A 79 6.59 -11.40 4.11
C TYR A 79 6.61 -12.81 4.71
N ALA A 80 7.68 -13.58 4.51
CA ALA A 80 7.82 -14.89 5.13
C ALA A 80 7.88 -14.78 6.66
N GLU A 81 8.57 -13.76 7.20
CA GLU A 81 8.61 -13.49 8.64
C GLU A 81 7.23 -13.01 9.16
N VAL A 82 6.46 -12.26 8.35
CA VAL A 82 5.06 -11.89 8.69
C VAL A 82 4.21 -13.15 8.87
N VAL A 83 4.27 -14.09 7.92
CA VAL A 83 3.56 -15.38 8.01
C VAL A 83 4.02 -16.18 9.23
N ALA A 84 5.32 -16.22 9.50
CA ALA A 84 5.86 -16.94 10.66
C ALA A 84 5.39 -16.32 12.00
N ALA A 85 5.42 -14.99 12.09
CA ALA A 85 4.93 -14.26 13.27
C ALA A 85 3.43 -14.49 13.48
N ALA A 86 2.63 -14.44 12.40
CA ALA A 86 1.20 -14.71 12.46
C ALA A 86 0.89 -16.09 13.01
N LYS A 87 1.55 -17.13 12.49
CA LYS A 87 1.41 -18.52 12.97
C LYS A 87 1.82 -18.67 14.43
N ALA A 88 2.83 -17.95 14.89
CA ALA A 88 3.23 -17.96 16.29
C ALA A 88 2.18 -17.30 17.19
N ILE A 89 1.57 -16.21 16.76
CA ILE A 89 0.47 -15.52 17.46
C ILE A 89 -0.74 -16.44 17.58
N GLU A 90 -1.12 -17.11 16.51
CA GLU A 90 -2.22 -18.09 16.49
C GLU A 90 -1.92 -19.29 17.40
N ALA A 91 -0.73 -19.86 17.29
CA ALA A 91 -0.31 -21.00 18.12
C ALA A 91 -0.26 -20.69 19.63
N ALA A 92 0.02 -19.42 19.96
CA ALA A 92 -0.04 -18.95 21.35
C ALA A 92 -1.48 -18.67 21.84
N GLY A 93 -2.49 -18.79 20.97
CA GLY A 93 -3.90 -18.51 21.29
C GLY A 93 -4.18 -17.04 21.60
N ILE A 94 -3.36 -16.13 21.07
CA ILE A 94 -3.47 -14.68 21.33
C ILE A 94 -4.52 -14.07 20.41
N MET A 95 -4.46 -14.41 19.11
CA MET A 95 -5.36 -13.86 18.08
C MET A 95 -5.46 -14.85 16.91
N ASP A 96 -6.67 -15.07 16.42
CA ASP A 96 -6.93 -15.82 15.19
C ASP A 96 -6.86 -14.87 13.99
N ASN A 97 -6.32 -15.33 12.85
CA ASN A 97 -6.21 -14.55 11.62
C ASN A 97 -5.58 -13.16 11.83
N PRO A 98 -4.39 -13.06 12.42
CA PRO A 98 -3.83 -11.81 12.92
C PRO A 98 -3.33 -10.85 11.82
N VAL A 99 -3.42 -11.23 10.54
CA VAL A 99 -2.89 -10.48 9.40
C VAL A 99 -4.00 -9.94 8.52
N ALA A 100 -3.83 -8.71 8.04
CA ALA A 100 -4.58 -8.21 6.90
C ALA A 100 -3.70 -7.38 5.96
N LEU A 101 -4.06 -7.45 4.67
CA LEU A 101 -3.56 -6.62 3.59
C LEU A 101 -4.76 -5.98 2.88
N ASN A 102 -4.51 -5.12 1.89
CA ASN A 102 -5.59 -4.55 1.08
C ASN A 102 -5.90 -5.50 -0.09
N THR A 103 -6.63 -6.55 0.19
CA THR A 103 -6.82 -7.69 -0.74
C THR A 103 -8.16 -7.68 -1.47
N LYS A 104 -8.95 -6.60 -1.35
CA LYS A 104 -10.19 -6.47 -2.13
C LYS A 104 -9.91 -6.64 -3.62
N THR A 105 -10.69 -7.50 -4.26
CA THR A 105 -10.58 -7.81 -5.68
C THR A 105 -10.52 -6.54 -6.54
N GLY A 106 -9.57 -6.48 -7.44
CA GLY A 106 -9.31 -5.36 -8.34
C GLY A 106 -8.01 -4.64 -8.00
N TRP A 107 -8.05 -3.30 -7.94
CA TRP A 107 -6.86 -2.48 -7.78
C TRP A 107 -6.07 -2.81 -6.49
N ASN A 108 -6.75 -2.98 -5.36
CA ASN A 108 -6.08 -3.26 -4.08
C ASN A 108 -5.26 -4.56 -4.14
N LEU A 109 -5.86 -5.67 -4.57
CA LEU A 109 -5.15 -6.94 -4.69
C LEU A 109 -4.02 -6.88 -5.74
N GLY A 110 -4.24 -6.12 -6.82
CA GLY A 110 -3.21 -5.87 -7.82
C GLY A 110 -1.99 -5.15 -7.26
N GLU A 111 -2.19 -4.15 -6.40
CA GLU A 111 -1.11 -3.42 -5.73
C GLU A 111 -0.31 -4.30 -4.75
N GLU A 112 -0.97 -5.17 -4.00
CA GLU A 112 -0.28 -6.12 -3.13
C GLU A 112 0.65 -7.04 -3.95
N PHE A 113 0.16 -7.57 -5.09
CA PHE A 113 1.00 -8.35 -5.99
C PHE A 113 2.17 -7.52 -6.55
N VAL A 114 1.91 -6.29 -7.00
CA VAL A 114 2.96 -5.40 -7.54
C VAL A 114 4.06 -5.16 -6.50
N ASN A 115 3.69 -4.85 -5.26
CA ASN A 115 4.65 -4.61 -4.19
C ASN A 115 5.50 -5.85 -3.90
N MET A 116 4.88 -7.03 -3.80
CA MET A 116 5.61 -8.28 -3.57
C MET A 116 6.54 -8.62 -4.73
N TYR A 117 6.05 -8.48 -5.97
CA TYR A 117 6.85 -8.75 -7.15
C TYR A 117 8.05 -7.79 -7.27
N MET A 118 7.81 -6.48 -7.09
CA MET A 118 8.89 -5.48 -7.12
C MET A 118 9.89 -5.68 -5.97
N GLY A 119 9.43 -6.13 -4.81
CA GLY A 119 10.27 -6.50 -3.67
C GLY A 119 11.28 -7.59 -3.97
N THR A 120 11.05 -8.45 -4.99
CA THR A 120 12.02 -9.43 -5.46
C THR A 120 13.19 -8.83 -6.24
N GLY A 121 13.12 -7.53 -6.58
CA GLY A 121 14.09 -6.84 -7.45
C GLY A 121 13.92 -7.16 -8.95
N ALA A 122 12.84 -7.82 -9.34
CA ALA A 122 12.57 -8.14 -10.74
C ALA A 122 11.88 -6.98 -11.46
N ASP A 123 12.18 -6.85 -12.76
CA ASP A 123 11.58 -5.83 -13.61
C ASP A 123 10.17 -6.26 -14.07
N PHE A 124 9.21 -5.33 -13.96
CA PHE A 124 7.82 -5.56 -14.39
C PHE A 124 7.71 -5.66 -15.92
N PHE A 125 8.55 -4.94 -16.64
CA PHE A 125 8.64 -4.94 -18.09
C PHE A 125 10.04 -5.34 -18.53
N LYS A 126 10.16 -5.88 -19.73
CA LYS A 126 11.47 -6.10 -20.35
C LYS A 126 12.18 -4.75 -20.55
N PRO A 127 13.49 -4.65 -20.31
CA PRO A 127 14.25 -3.41 -20.47
C PRO A 127 14.00 -2.73 -21.81
N GLY A 128 13.63 -1.45 -21.79
CA GLY A 128 13.40 -0.63 -22.98
C GLY A 128 12.14 -0.98 -23.79
N SER A 129 11.21 -1.75 -23.24
CA SER A 129 9.98 -2.15 -23.92
C SER A 129 8.74 -2.06 -23.01
N ALA A 130 7.56 -2.14 -23.60
CA ALA A 130 6.28 -2.30 -22.89
C ALA A 130 5.89 -3.78 -22.74
N GLU A 131 6.77 -4.71 -23.07
CA GLU A 131 6.51 -6.14 -22.94
C GLU A 131 6.58 -6.56 -21.47
N VAL A 132 5.47 -7.10 -20.96
CA VAL A 132 5.33 -7.53 -19.57
C VAL A 132 6.25 -8.72 -19.28
N SER A 133 6.96 -8.66 -18.16
CA SER A 133 7.98 -9.65 -17.75
C SER A 133 7.63 -10.47 -16.50
N ILE A 134 6.40 -10.32 -15.96
CA ILE A 134 6.02 -10.93 -14.68
C ILE A 134 5.79 -12.45 -14.72
N ASN A 135 5.66 -13.04 -15.91
CA ASN A 135 5.47 -14.49 -16.05
C ASN A 135 6.82 -15.21 -15.95
N ASN A 136 7.35 -15.26 -14.74
CA ASN A 136 8.66 -15.84 -14.40
C ASN A 136 8.62 -16.42 -12.97
N GLU A 137 9.74 -16.93 -12.48
CA GLU A 137 9.85 -17.53 -11.13
C GLU A 137 9.52 -16.53 -10.02
N ASN A 138 9.87 -15.25 -10.15
CA ASN A 138 9.56 -14.21 -9.18
C ASN A 138 8.05 -13.92 -9.13
N GLY A 139 7.37 -13.94 -10.28
CA GLY A 139 5.91 -13.80 -10.34
C GLY A 139 5.18 -14.96 -9.65
N VAL A 140 5.68 -16.18 -9.84
CA VAL A 140 5.16 -17.37 -9.15
C VAL A 140 5.43 -17.27 -7.65
N ALA A 141 6.63 -16.82 -7.25
CA ALA A 141 6.97 -16.63 -5.84
C ALA A 141 6.06 -15.57 -5.17
N ALA A 142 5.81 -14.43 -5.81
CA ALA A 142 4.90 -13.40 -5.30
C ALA A 142 3.46 -13.93 -5.12
N LEU A 143 2.95 -14.71 -6.09
CA LEU A 143 1.62 -15.31 -5.98
C LEU A 143 1.54 -16.37 -4.86
N ASN A 144 2.59 -17.17 -4.67
CA ASN A 144 2.62 -18.12 -3.56
C ASN A 144 2.68 -17.39 -2.21
N MET A 145 3.45 -16.31 -2.11
CA MET A 145 3.51 -15.49 -0.89
C MET A 145 2.14 -14.87 -0.56
N LEU A 146 1.41 -14.37 -1.57
CA LEU A 146 0.03 -13.91 -1.37
C LEU A 146 -0.88 -15.01 -0.82
N LYS A 147 -0.74 -16.25 -1.29
CA LYS A 147 -1.50 -17.40 -0.76
C LYS A 147 -1.12 -17.69 0.69
N ASP A 148 0.18 -17.70 1.01
CA ASP A 148 0.63 -17.96 2.37
C ASP A 148 0.11 -16.88 3.36
N LEU A 149 0.02 -15.62 2.92
CA LEU A 149 -0.55 -14.53 3.72
C LEU A 149 -2.08 -14.65 3.88
N VAL A 150 -2.78 -15.14 2.85
CA VAL A 150 -4.22 -15.41 2.93
C VAL A 150 -4.51 -16.52 3.94
N ASP A 151 -3.65 -17.52 4.06
CA ASP A 151 -3.82 -18.64 5.00
C ASP A 151 -3.76 -18.19 6.48
N VAL A 152 -3.21 -17.02 6.78
CA VAL A 152 -3.14 -16.39 8.13
C VAL A 152 -4.00 -15.13 8.23
N SER A 153 -4.88 -14.91 7.25
CA SER A 153 -5.83 -13.78 7.19
C SER A 153 -7.27 -14.28 7.35
N SER A 154 -8.17 -13.37 7.70
CA SER A 154 -9.61 -13.69 7.75
C SER A 154 -10.11 -14.26 6.42
N PRO A 155 -11.07 -15.24 6.45
CA PRO A 155 -11.71 -15.75 5.24
C PRO A 155 -12.34 -14.67 4.33
N ASP A 156 -12.69 -13.52 4.89
CA ASP A 156 -13.30 -12.39 4.18
C ASP A 156 -12.28 -11.48 3.49
N PHE A 157 -11.01 -11.88 3.39
CA PHE A 157 -9.89 -11.09 2.88
C PHE A 157 -10.16 -10.40 1.52
N LEU A 158 -10.96 -10.97 0.64
CA LEU A 158 -11.32 -10.37 -0.66
C LEU A 158 -12.25 -9.15 -0.55
N THR A 159 -12.70 -8.80 0.64
CA THR A 159 -13.50 -7.60 0.91
C THR A 159 -12.68 -6.44 1.47
N PHE A 160 -11.41 -6.68 1.85
CA PHE A 160 -10.57 -5.71 2.54
C PHE A 160 -9.97 -4.70 1.57
N ASP A 161 -10.58 -3.54 1.47
CA ASP A 161 -9.93 -2.34 0.94
C ASP A 161 -9.23 -1.57 2.08
N SER A 162 -8.55 -0.48 1.75
CA SER A 162 -7.80 0.30 2.74
C SER A 162 -8.64 0.80 3.92
N ASN A 163 -9.94 1.03 3.73
CA ASN A 163 -10.83 1.47 4.81
C ASN A 163 -11.21 0.29 5.70
N ALA A 164 -11.52 -0.86 5.10
CA ALA A 164 -11.84 -2.06 5.86
C ALA A 164 -10.65 -2.56 6.69
N THR A 165 -9.45 -2.57 6.11
CA THR A 165 -8.22 -2.96 6.84
C THR A 165 -7.94 -2.00 8.00
N GLN A 166 -8.11 -0.68 7.79
CA GLN A 166 -7.97 0.31 8.86
C GLN A 166 -9.00 0.07 9.98
N ALA A 167 -10.28 -0.15 9.63
CA ALA A 167 -11.32 -0.39 10.62
C ALA A 167 -11.06 -1.66 11.48
N LEU A 168 -10.53 -2.74 10.86
CA LEU A 168 -10.11 -3.93 11.59
C LEU A 168 -8.95 -3.62 12.56
N TRP A 169 -7.99 -2.79 12.13
CA TRP A 169 -6.89 -2.35 12.97
C TRP A 169 -7.37 -1.54 14.17
N GLU A 170 -8.17 -0.50 13.93
CA GLU A 170 -8.76 0.36 14.97
C GLU A 170 -9.60 -0.45 15.96
N GLY A 171 -10.29 -1.48 15.47
CA GLY A 171 -11.04 -2.44 16.28
C GLY A 171 -10.17 -3.43 17.07
N GLY A 172 -8.84 -3.38 16.95
CA GLY A 172 -7.91 -4.28 17.65
C GLY A 172 -7.95 -5.73 17.15
N GLN A 173 -8.42 -5.98 15.95
CA GLN A 173 -8.60 -7.33 15.38
C GLN A 173 -7.38 -7.82 14.58
N LEU A 174 -6.32 -7.02 14.51
CA LEU A 174 -5.10 -7.33 13.75
C LEU A 174 -3.87 -7.13 14.63
N ALA A 175 -2.86 -7.95 14.39
CA ALA A 175 -1.53 -7.83 14.98
C ALA A 175 -0.51 -7.30 13.96
N LEU A 176 -0.70 -7.61 12.69
CA LEU A 176 0.16 -7.27 11.57
C LEU A 176 -0.69 -6.85 10.37
N ALA A 177 -0.34 -5.75 9.73
CA ALA A 177 -1.00 -5.33 8.49
C ALA A 177 -0.05 -4.58 7.57
N THR A 178 -0.19 -4.78 6.26
CA THR A 178 0.42 -3.91 5.26
C THR A 178 -0.61 -2.87 4.87
N MET A 179 -0.35 -1.61 5.21
CA MET A 179 -1.25 -0.49 4.92
C MET A 179 -0.48 0.71 4.39
N TRP A 180 -1.21 1.62 3.73
CA TRP A 180 -0.67 2.91 3.32
C TRP A 180 -0.24 3.74 4.53
N GLY A 181 0.97 4.30 4.51
CA GLY A 181 1.52 5.12 5.60
C GLY A 181 0.63 6.29 6.00
N SER A 182 -0.15 6.83 5.05
CA SER A 182 -1.15 7.88 5.33
C SER A 182 -2.26 7.46 6.30
N ARG A 183 -2.46 6.15 6.52
CA ARG A 183 -3.44 5.64 7.50
C ARG A 183 -2.96 5.82 8.95
N GLY A 184 -1.64 5.94 9.15
CA GLY A 184 -1.07 6.08 10.49
C GLY A 184 -1.61 7.29 11.25
N GLY A 185 -1.89 8.41 10.58
CA GLY A 185 -2.50 9.58 11.21
C GLY A 185 -3.84 9.28 11.87
N GLY A 186 -4.78 8.70 11.10
CA GLY A 186 -6.12 8.37 11.62
C GLY A 186 -6.11 7.27 12.68
N ILE A 187 -5.22 6.28 12.57
CA ILE A 187 -5.09 5.22 13.58
C ILE A 187 -4.55 5.74 14.91
N LEU A 188 -3.64 6.73 14.86
CA LEU A 188 -2.94 7.24 16.04
C LEU A 188 -3.59 8.49 16.64
N ASP A 189 -4.68 9.01 16.07
CA ASP A 189 -5.39 10.19 16.58
C ASP A 189 -6.43 9.88 17.67
N ASP A 190 -6.60 8.62 18.03
CA ASP A 190 -7.50 8.05 19.04
C ASP A 190 -9.03 8.25 18.79
N GLU A 191 -9.42 8.83 17.69
CA GLU A 191 -10.85 9.02 17.37
C GLU A 191 -11.56 7.70 17.05
N GLY A 192 -10.88 6.73 16.46
CA GLY A 192 -11.42 5.41 16.08
C GLY A 192 -10.80 4.24 16.86
N SER A 193 -9.64 4.44 17.49
CA SER A 193 -8.84 3.41 18.12
C SER A 193 -8.91 3.47 19.64
N SER A 194 -8.84 2.31 20.32
CA SER A 194 -8.64 2.30 21.77
C SER A 194 -7.24 2.79 22.15
N ALA A 195 -7.08 3.28 23.37
CA ALA A 195 -5.76 3.69 23.88
C ALA A 195 -4.71 2.56 23.82
N GLU A 196 -5.13 1.29 23.96
CA GLU A 196 -4.27 0.13 23.81
C GLU A 196 -3.76 0.01 22.38
N VAL A 197 -4.62 0.11 21.37
CA VAL A 197 -4.26 0.06 19.97
C VAL A 197 -3.32 1.22 19.61
N VAL A 198 -3.66 2.46 20.02
CA VAL A 198 -2.83 3.64 19.77
C VAL A 198 -1.43 3.48 20.35
N ASN A 199 -1.33 3.10 21.63
CA ASN A 199 -0.04 3.02 22.33
C ASN A 199 0.85 1.88 21.85
N SER A 200 0.30 0.83 21.25
CA SER A 200 1.04 -0.35 20.82
C SER A 200 1.20 -0.44 19.29
N THR A 201 0.57 0.45 18.53
CA THR A 201 0.75 0.53 17.07
C THR A 201 2.10 1.14 16.73
N VAL A 202 2.89 0.41 15.96
CA VAL A 202 4.19 0.87 15.44
C VAL A 202 4.24 0.62 13.94
N LEU A 203 4.92 1.51 13.21
CA LEU A 203 5.16 1.41 11.78
C LEU A 203 6.62 1.03 11.52
N ALA A 204 6.82 0.10 10.60
CA ALA A 204 8.13 -0.27 10.05
C ALA A 204 8.13 -0.14 8.53
N GLY A 205 9.30 -0.34 7.90
CA GLY A 205 9.38 -0.48 6.44
C GLY A 205 8.48 -1.60 5.94
N ALA A 206 8.00 -1.49 4.71
CA ALA A 206 7.23 -2.56 4.09
C ALA A 206 8.06 -3.85 4.04
N PRO A 207 7.44 -5.04 4.24
CA PRO A 207 8.13 -6.32 4.09
C PRO A 207 8.61 -6.54 2.65
N THR A 208 9.70 -7.27 2.49
CA THR A 208 10.26 -7.63 1.17
C THR A 208 10.27 -9.14 0.92
#